data_bd397c4fb4d6d864147540bb9811ec83
#
_entry.id   bd397c4fb4d6d864147540bb9811ec83
#
_cell.length_a   1.000
_cell.length_b   1.000
_cell.length_c   1.000
_cell.angle_alpha   90.00
_cell.angle_beta   90.00
_cell.angle_gamma   90.00
#
_symmetry.space_group_name_H-M   'P 1'
#
loop_
_entity.id
_entity.type
_entity.pdbx_description
1 polymer ?
#
loop_
_entity_poly.entity_id
_entity_poly.type
_entity_poly.pdbx_seq_one_letter_code
_entity_poly.pdbx_strand_id
1 'polypeptide(L)'
;MYKLSKRLIITAITLILVGTIGWVSSYTTSHHITIEDVEVMLANEHAHHGNAADHSEDSHNKADYASDDTAHDHGKAHAAMIHSVHKADHPEEAGHHNEDFHKGSTHGGENRSEEGSHQVDEHAEHVLHQMHNRPYAALYVAAFFFMMISLGVLAFYGIQYAAQAGWSPVLFRVMEAITYYLLPGALIVLAIGLWADDHIFIWMDPEVVAHDKLIQGKSGWLNKKWFAIRGLIFITGWSLYRYFSRKFSLAQDQANENDNRNFKKNFKISAAFLVFYIYTESMMSWDWIMSVDPHWFSTLFGWYVFASMFVSGITVIALITIYLKAKGLMDFVNDSHLHDLAKFMFGISVFWTYLWFSQFMLIWFANIPEEVTYFVTRIQDYNLPFFGMLILNFIFPFLVLMNSDYKRVPWFIVMAGIVILFGHYIDVFNMIMPATVGDRWFIGIPELSAVALFLGLFLLIVFYSLSKAPLLPKGNPFIKESEQFHY
;
A
#
# COMPACT_ATOMS: atom_id res chain seq x y z
N MET A 1 2.08 27.65 21.70
CA MET A 1 1.05 26.62 21.53
C MET A 1 0.35 26.82 20.19
N TYR A 2 0.23 25.79 19.35
CA TYR A 2 -0.50 25.87 18.10
C TYR A 2 -2.01 26.08 18.37
N LYS A 3 -2.62 27.04 17.67
CA LYS A 3 -4.06 27.21 17.70
C LYS A 3 -4.67 26.65 16.42
N LEU A 4 -5.60 25.72 16.55
CA LEU A 4 -6.24 25.08 15.41
C LEU A 4 -7.01 26.13 14.59
N SER A 5 -6.64 26.30 13.33
CA SER A 5 -7.23 27.31 12.43
C SER A 5 -8.63 26.87 11.99
N LYS A 6 -9.60 27.79 12.03
CA LYS A 6 -10.95 27.54 11.50
C LYS A 6 -10.93 27.12 10.02
N ARG A 7 -10.03 27.70 9.21
CA ARG A 7 -9.88 27.32 7.80
C ARG A 7 -9.46 25.85 7.65
N LEU A 8 -8.50 25.41 8.45
CA LEU A 8 -8.04 24.01 8.41
C LEU A 8 -9.15 23.04 8.82
N ILE A 9 -9.92 23.37 9.87
CA ILE A 9 -11.08 22.56 10.30
C ILE A 9 -12.09 22.45 9.15
N ILE A 10 -12.45 23.59 8.54
CA ILE A 10 -13.40 23.61 7.42
C ILE A 10 -12.85 22.78 6.26
N THR A 11 -11.61 22.97 5.85
CA THR A 11 -10.99 22.17 4.77
C THR A 11 -11.01 20.67 5.09
N ALA A 12 -10.63 20.28 6.30
CA ALA A 12 -10.62 18.87 6.70
C ALA A 12 -12.05 18.27 6.70
N ILE A 13 -13.03 18.97 7.25
CA ILE A 13 -14.43 18.53 7.24
C ILE A 13 -14.97 18.45 5.80
N THR A 14 -14.66 19.43 4.94
CA THR A 14 -15.06 19.40 3.53
C THR A 14 -14.48 18.20 2.82
N LEU A 15 -13.19 17.90 3.02
CA LEU A 15 -12.54 16.69 2.45
C LEU A 15 -13.21 15.41 2.94
N ILE A 16 -13.53 15.31 4.24
CA ILE A 16 -14.24 14.15 4.79
C ILE A 16 -15.61 13.98 4.14
N LEU A 17 -16.40 15.08 4.06
CA LEU A 17 -17.74 15.02 3.48
C LEU A 17 -17.71 14.67 1.98
N VAL A 18 -16.89 15.35 1.20
CA VAL A 18 -16.73 15.10 -0.24
C VAL A 18 -16.23 13.66 -0.48
N GLY A 19 -15.22 13.24 0.31
CA GLY A 19 -14.70 11.89 0.23
C GLY A 19 -15.74 10.83 0.59
N THR A 20 -16.52 11.03 1.65
CA THR A 20 -17.57 10.08 2.04
C THR A 20 -18.67 10.01 0.98
N ILE A 21 -19.16 11.15 0.49
CA ILE A 21 -20.21 11.19 -0.54
C ILE A 21 -19.71 10.53 -1.83
N GLY A 22 -18.49 10.86 -2.28
CA GLY A 22 -17.94 10.30 -3.50
C GLY A 22 -17.73 8.78 -3.39
N TRP A 23 -17.24 8.30 -2.25
CA TRP A 23 -17.06 6.87 -2.03
C TRP A 23 -18.40 6.13 -1.95
N VAL A 24 -19.39 6.64 -1.21
CA VAL A 24 -20.74 6.04 -1.13
C VAL A 24 -21.42 6.03 -2.50
N SER A 25 -21.30 7.11 -3.28
CA SER A 25 -21.82 7.13 -4.65
C SER A 25 -21.16 6.07 -5.53
N SER A 26 -19.85 5.91 -5.44
CA SER A 26 -19.13 4.89 -6.19
C SER A 26 -19.48 3.46 -5.75
N TYR A 27 -19.64 3.24 -4.45
CA TYR A 27 -20.09 1.98 -3.89
C TYR A 27 -21.47 1.59 -4.41
N THR A 28 -22.44 2.51 -4.36
CA THR A 28 -23.80 2.25 -4.86
C THR A 28 -23.80 2.00 -6.36
N THR A 29 -23.05 2.78 -7.14
CA THR A 29 -22.97 2.61 -8.60
C THR A 29 -22.37 1.23 -8.95
N SER A 30 -21.30 0.83 -8.26
CA SER A 30 -20.67 -0.47 -8.49
C SER A 30 -21.63 -1.65 -8.22
N HIS A 31 -22.42 -1.59 -7.13
CA HIS A 31 -23.37 -2.66 -6.77
C HIS A 31 -24.63 -2.68 -7.63
N HIS A 32 -24.88 -1.67 -8.46
CA HIS A 32 -25.96 -1.68 -9.46
C HIS A 32 -25.55 -2.29 -10.80
N ILE A 33 -24.28 -2.56 -11.03
CA ILE A 33 -23.81 -3.24 -12.23
C ILE A 33 -24.26 -4.70 -12.16
N THR A 34 -24.94 -5.15 -13.22
CA THR A 34 -25.43 -6.52 -13.35
C THR A 34 -24.54 -7.33 -14.28
N ILE A 35 -24.72 -8.65 -14.29
CA ILE A 35 -23.97 -9.53 -15.18
C ILE A 35 -24.26 -9.19 -16.65
N GLU A 36 -25.52 -8.82 -16.98
CA GLU A 36 -25.93 -8.41 -18.32
C GLU A 36 -25.17 -7.15 -18.79
N ASP A 37 -24.93 -6.19 -17.89
CA ASP A 37 -24.14 -4.98 -18.19
C ASP A 37 -22.67 -5.33 -18.50
N VAL A 38 -22.11 -6.30 -17.78
CA VAL A 38 -20.75 -6.78 -17.99
C VAL A 38 -20.62 -7.53 -19.31
N GLU A 39 -21.57 -8.39 -19.66
CA GLU A 39 -21.59 -9.12 -20.93
C GLU A 39 -21.65 -8.14 -22.12
N VAL A 40 -22.50 -7.11 -22.04
CA VAL A 40 -22.57 -6.05 -23.06
C VAL A 40 -21.24 -5.29 -23.17
N MET A 41 -20.59 -5.02 -22.05
CA MET A 41 -19.29 -4.34 -22.02
C MET A 41 -18.21 -5.20 -22.69
N LEU A 42 -18.12 -6.49 -22.34
CA LEU A 42 -17.17 -7.44 -22.92
C LEU A 42 -17.40 -7.64 -24.42
N ALA A 43 -18.66 -7.73 -24.86
CA ALA A 43 -19.01 -7.82 -26.28
C ALA A 43 -18.55 -6.58 -27.07
N ASN A 44 -18.71 -5.39 -26.50
CA ASN A 44 -18.23 -4.14 -27.10
C ASN A 44 -16.70 -4.06 -27.17
N GLU A 45 -15.98 -4.53 -26.16
CA GLU A 45 -14.51 -4.61 -26.15
C GLU A 45 -14.00 -5.53 -27.29
N HIS A 46 -14.60 -6.70 -27.46
CA HIS A 46 -14.28 -7.61 -28.57
C HIS A 46 -14.57 -7.01 -29.94
N ALA A 47 -15.67 -6.26 -30.09
CA ALA A 47 -16.03 -5.60 -31.38
C ALA A 47 -15.03 -4.49 -31.73
N HIS A 48 -14.52 -3.75 -30.74
CA HIS A 48 -13.50 -2.71 -30.96
C HIS A 48 -12.13 -3.30 -31.33
N HIS A 49 -11.75 -4.40 -30.75
CA HIS A 49 -10.48 -5.08 -31.10
C HIS A 49 -10.55 -5.76 -32.48
N GLY A 50 -11.70 -6.31 -32.89
CA GLY A 50 -11.92 -6.86 -34.22
C GLY A 50 -11.79 -5.83 -35.32
N ASN A 51 -12.34 -4.62 -35.14
CA ASN A 51 -12.25 -3.53 -36.11
C ASN A 51 -10.86 -2.89 -36.23
N ALA A 52 -10.03 -2.96 -35.16
CA ALA A 52 -8.66 -2.43 -35.19
C ALA A 52 -7.71 -3.35 -35.99
N ALA A 53 -7.99 -4.65 -36.05
CA ALA A 53 -7.20 -5.61 -36.81
C ALA A 53 -7.47 -5.49 -38.33
N ASP A 54 -8.72 -5.14 -38.74
CA ASP A 54 -9.14 -5.06 -40.16
C ASP A 54 -8.61 -3.77 -40.87
N HIS A 55 -8.22 -2.74 -40.11
CA HIS A 55 -7.64 -1.50 -40.67
C HIS A 55 -6.12 -1.50 -40.82
N SER A 56 -5.41 -2.57 -40.40
CA SER A 56 -3.94 -2.68 -40.51
C SER A 56 -3.45 -3.45 -41.73
N GLU A 57 -4.34 -4.07 -42.53
CA GLU A 57 -3.94 -4.85 -43.72
C GLU A 57 -3.76 -4.07 -45.00
N ASP A 58 -4.11 -2.79 -45.07
CA ASP A 58 -4.16 -2.05 -46.35
C ASP A 58 -3.03 -1.05 -46.60
N SER A 59 -1.92 -1.13 -45.91
CA SER A 59 -0.70 -0.41 -46.30
C SER A 59 0.55 -1.01 -45.72
N HIS A 60 1.19 -1.96 -46.38
CA HIS A 60 2.62 -1.96 -46.65
C HIS A 60 3.08 -3.16 -47.47
N ASN A 61 3.59 -2.83 -48.64
CA ASN A 61 4.27 -3.72 -49.57
C ASN A 61 5.69 -4.04 -49.08
N LYS A 62 6.04 -5.33 -49.04
CA LYS A 62 7.37 -5.94 -49.10
C LYS A 62 8.53 -5.38 -48.32
N ALA A 63 8.93 -6.12 -47.26
CA ALA A 63 10.32 -6.48 -47.02
C ALA A 63 10.34 -7.73 -46.12
N ASP A 64 10.96 -8.81 -46.60
CA ASP A 64 11.21 -10.05 -45.90
C ASP A 64 12.06 -9.83 -44.65
N TYR A 65 11.55 -10.22 -43.49
CA TYR A 65 12.34 -10.75 -42.38
C TYR A 65 11.42 -11.62 -41.50
N ALA A 66 11.82 -12.87 -41.33
CA ALA A 66 11.17 -13.79 -40.41
C ALA A 66 11.27 -13.27 -38.97
N SER A 67 10.12 -13.10 -38.31
CA SER A 67 10.03 -12.93 -36.87
C SER A 67 8.82 -13.67 -36.33
N ASP A 68 9.11 -14.46 -35.36
CA ASP A 68 8.38 -15.35 -34.50
C ASP A 68 6.98 -14.83 -34.08
N ASP A 69 5.95 -15.57 -34.43
CA ASP A 69 4.57 -15.37 -34.02
C ASP A 69 4.37 -15.87 -32.57
N THR A 70 4.49 -15.00 -31.58
CA THR A 70 4.06 -15.30 -30.18
C THR A 70 3.54 -14.05 -29.45
N ALA A 71 2.53 -13.37 -29.98
CA ALA A 71 1.98 -12.18 -29.29
C ALA A 71 0.46 -12.03 -29.39
N HIS A 72 -0.32 -13.08 -29.32
CA HIS A 72 -1.79 -12.96 -29.24
C HIS A 72 -2.43 -14.21 -28.60
N ASP A 73 -2.20 -14.44 -27.32
CA ASP A 73 -3.11 -15.31 -26.51
C ASP A 73 -2.93 -15.16 -24.99
N HIS A 74 -2.98 -13.94 -24.45
CA HIS A 74 -2.69 -13.73 -23.02
C HIS A 74 -3.94 -13.65 -22.10
N GLY A 75 -5.11 -13.36 -22.63
CA GLY A 75 -6.35 -13.41 -21.85
C GLY A 75 -6.81 -14.84 -21.53
N LYS A 76 -6.50 -15.78 -22.41
CA LYS A 76 -6.82 -17.20 -22.20
C LYS A 76 -5.84 -17.93 -21.28
N ALA A 77 -4.61 -17.41 -21.14
CA ALA A 77 -3.59 -18.03 -20.29
C ALA A 77 -3.92 -17.88 -18.79
N HIS A 78 -4.55 -16.77 -18.38
CA HIS A 78 -4.89 -16.55 -16.97
C HIS A 78 -6.07 -17.43 -16.54
N ALA A 79 -7.11 -17.55 -17.36
CA ALA A 79 -8.24 -18.45 -17.10
C ALA A 79 -7.83 -19.94 -17.21
N ALA A 80 -6.95 -20.28 -18.18
CA ALA A 80 -6.43 -21.63 -18.33
C ALA A 80 -5.47 -22.04 -17.22
N MET A 81 -4.75 -21.09 -16.59
CA MET A 81 -3.83 -21.38 -15.49
C MET A 81 -4.59 -21.68 -14.18
N ILE A 82 -5.71 -21.03 -13.92
CA ILE A 82 -6.59 -21.37 -12.81
C ILE A 82 -7.22 -22.77 -13.02
N HIS A 83 -7.55 -23.13 -14.26
CA HIS A 83 -8.10 -24.45 -14.59
C HIS A 83 -7.05 -25.56 -14.63
N SER A 84 -5.78 -25.28 -14.96
CA SER A 84 -4.71 -26.30 -14.99
C SER A 84 -4.25 -26.73 -13.60
N VAL A 85 -4.38 -25.86 -12.59
CA VAL A 85 -4.13 -26.21 -11.18
C VAL A 85 -5.19 -27.20 -10.66
N HIS A 86 -6.41 -27.19 -11.20
CA HIS A 86 -7.45 -28.14 -10.82
C HIS A 86 -7.35 -29.52 -11.47
N LYS A 87 -6.51 -29.69 -12.52
CA LYS A 87 -6.45 -30.95 -13.31
C LYS A 87 -5.22 -31.84 -13.02
N ALA A 88 -4.34 -31.46 -12.09
CA ALA A 88 -3.05 -32.11 -11.89
C ALA A 88 -3.00 -33.22 -10.80
N ASP A 89 -4.12 -33.63 -10.22
CA ASP A 89 -4.12 -34.64 -9.13
C ASP A 89 -5.12 -35.77 -9.33
N HIS A 90 -4.93 -36.59 -10.39
CA HIS A 90 -5.41 -37.97 -10.40
C HIS A 90 -4.30 -38.88 -10.94
N PRO A 91 -3.80 -39.84 -10.15
CA PRO A 91 -2.93 -40.88 -10.67
C PRO A 91 -3.77 -41.93 -11.41
N GLU A 92 -3.64 -42.02 -12.72
CA GLU A 92 -4.15 -43.15 -13.48
C GLU A 92 -3.25 -44.37 -13.29
N GLU A 93 -3.87 -45.44 -12.79
CA GLU A 93 -3.28 -46.79 -12.82
C GLU A 93 -3.13 -47.30 -14.26
N ALA A 94 -1.95 -47.84 -14.54
CA ALA A 94 -1.61 -48.46 -15.82
C ALA A 94 -2.39 -49.78 -16.01
N GLY A 95 -3.17 -49.87 -17.07
CA GLY A 95 -3.77 -51.10 -17.56
C GLY A 95 -3.68 -51.13 -19.08
N HIS A 96 -2.90 -52.08 -19.62
CA HIS A 96 -2.80 -52.45 -21.01
C HIS A 96 -4.13 -52.94 -21.57
N HIS A 97 -4.53 -52.61 -22.82
CA HIS A 97 -4.70 -53.51 -23.96
C HIS A 97 -5.37 -52.85 -25.19
N ASN A 98 -4.70 -53.04 -26.36
CA ASN A 98 -5.12 -53.33 -27.72
C ASN A 98 -6.28 -52.59 -28.42
N GLU A 99 -5.87 -52.06 -29.55
CA GLU A 99 -6.46 -51.97 -30.90
C GLU A 99 -7.90 -52.49 -31.11
N ASP A 100 -8.78 -51.61 -31.67
CA ASP A 100 -9.45 -51.94 -32.91
C ASP A 100 -10.10 -50.72 -33.57
N PHE A 101 -9.94 -50.70 -34.89
CA PHE A 101 -10.59 -49.78 -35.86
C PHE A 101 -12.11 -49.97 -35.89
N HIS A 102 -12.92 -48.88 -35.82
CA HIS A 102 -14.05 -48.74 -36.69
C HIS A 102 -14.57 -47.30 -36.84
N LYS A 103 -14.94 -47.03 -38.10
CA LYS A 103 -15.54 -45.84 -38.69
C LYS A 103 -16.85 -45.37 -38.06
N GLY A 104 -16.99 -44.04 -37.97
CA GLY A 104 -18.18 -43.35 -38.44
C GLY A 104 -19.20 -42.96 -37.36
N SER A 105 -19.31 -41.67 -37.11
CA SER A 105 -20.60 -40.99 -37.36
C SER A 105 -20.66 -39.67 -36.63
N THR A 106 -20.87 -38.60 -37.34
CA THR A 106 -21.38 -37.28 -37.03
C THR A 106 -22.29 -37.20 -35.81
N HIS A 107 -21.80 -36.56 -34.73
CA HIS A 107 -22.56 -35.75 -33.78
C HIS A 107 -21.55 -34.91 -32.97
N GLY A 108 -21.28 -33.71 -33.42
CA GLY A 108 -20.27 -32.84 -32.80
C GLY A 108 -20.63 -31.35 -32.95
N GLY A 109 -21.89 -31.00 -32.83
CA GLY A 109 -22.34 -29.60 -32.97
C GLY A 109 -22.89 -28.97 -31.70
N GLU A 110 -23.44 -29.75 -30.77
CA GLU A 110 -24.11 -29.18 -29.59
C GLU A 110 -23.21 -28.98 -28.36
N ASN A 111 -22.24 -29.85 -28.16
CA ASN A 111 -21.33 -29.68 -26.97
C ASN A 111 -20.35 -28.50 -27.07
N ARG A 112 -20.03 -28.00 -28.26
CA ARG A 112 -19.13 -26.83 -28.39
C ARG A 112 -19.83 -25.50 -28.10
N SER A 113 -21.15 -25.41 -28.26
CA SER A 113 -21.91 -24.21 -27.94
C SER A 113 -22.21 -24.10 -26.45
N GLU A 114 -22.42 -25.21 -25.75
CA GLU A 114 -22.65 -25.21 -24.29
C GLU A 114 -21.35 -24.96 -23.49
N GLU A 115 -20.21 -25.55 -23.89
CA GLU A 115 -18.91 -25.24 -23.27
C GLU A 115 -18.49 -23.78 -23.50
N GLY A 116 -18.81 -23.21 -24.67
CA GLY A 116 -18.54 -21.79 -24.97
C GLY A 116 -19.40 -20.83 -24.14
N SER A 117 -20.69 -21.15 -23.92
CA SER A 117 -21.58 -20.31 -23.11
C SER A 117 -21.19 -20.35 -21.61
N HIS A 118 -20.89 -21.51 -21.05
CA HIS A 118 -20.43 -21.63 -19.69
C HIS A 118 -19.12 -20.87 -19.40
N GLN A 119 -18.16 -20.87 -20.33
CA GLN A 119 -16.91 -20.12 -20.18
C GLN A 119 -17.12 -18.59 -20.26
N VAL A 120 -18.08 -18.12 -21.06
CA VAL A 120 -18.40 -16.69 -21.14
C VAL A 120 -19.12 -16.24 -19.89
N ASP A 121 -20.02 -17.04 -19.34
CA ASP A 121 -20.75 -16.74 -18.09
C ASP A 121 -19.79 -16.67 -16.90
N GLU A 122 -18.88 -17.64 -16.74
CA GLU A 122 -17.86 -17.64 -15.68
C GLU A 122 -16.91 -16.45 -15.78
N HIS A 123 -16.52 -16.03 -16.99
CA HIS A 123 -15.68 -14.85 -17.18
C HIS A 123 -16.40 -13.56 -16.82
N ALA A 124 -17.67 -13.43 -17.22
CA ALA A 124 -18.49 -12.27 -16.88
C ALA A 124 -18.74 -12.15 -15.36
N GLU A 125 -18.98 -13.26 -14.66
CA GLU A 125 -19.09 -13.30 -13.21
C GLU A 125 -17.79 -12.84 -12.51
N HIS A 126 -16.63 -13.30 -13.00
CA HIS A 126 -15.33 -12.90 -12.45
C HIS A 126 -15.09 -11.40 -12.63
N VAL A 127 -15.37 -10.84 -13.80
CA VAL A 127 -15.26 -9.40 -14.07
C VAL A 127 -16.23 -8.60 -13.19
N LEU A 128 -17.46 -9.06 -13.03
CA LEU A 128 -18.45 -8.44 -12.15
C LEU A 128 -17.93 -8.38 -10.69
N HIS A 129 -17.39 -9.48 -10.19
CA HIS A 129 -16.80 -9.54 -8.85
C HIS A 129 -15.63 -8.55 -8.69
N GLN A 130 -14.74 -8.45 -9.68
CA GLN A 130 -13.65 -7.47 -9.69
C GLN A 130 -14.17 -6.01 -9.65
N MET A 131 -15.24 -5.71 -10.39
CA MET A 131 -15.86 -4.38 -10.38
C MET A 131 -16.54 -4.06 -9.04
N HIS A 132 -17.14 -5.05 -8.40
CA HIS A 132 -17.72 -4.91 -7.05
C HIS A 132 -16.64 -4.73 -5.97
N ASN A 133 -15.48 -5.36 -6.11
CA ASN A 133 -14.36 -5.26 -5.15
C ASN A 133 -13.69 -3.88 -5.16
N ARG A 134 -13.75 -3.16 -6.27
CA ARG A 134 -12.98 -1.92 -6.47
C ARG A 134 -13.23 -0.83 -5.43
N PRO A 135 -14.48 -0.47 -5.02
CA PRO A 135 -14.70 0.52 -3.97
C PRO A 135 -14.10 0.13 -2.62
N TYR A 136 -14.15 -1.16 -2.28
CA TYR A 136 -13.56 -1.68 -1.04
C TYR A 136 -12.04 -1.63 -1.08
N ALA A 137 -11.43 -2.07 -2.17
CA ALA A 137 -9.99 -2.02 -2.38
C ALA A 137 -9.46 -0.58 -2.35
N ALA A 138 -10.13 0.37 -3.02
CA ALA A 138 -9.78 1.78 -2.99
C ALA A 138 -9.85 2.39 -1.58
N LEU A 139 -10.87 2.02 -0.79
CA LEU A 139 -11.02 2.45 0.60
C LEU A 139 -9.88 1.88 1.46
N TYR A 140 -9.56 0.61 1.27
CA TYR A 140 -8.50 -0.09 2.01
C TYR A 140 -7.11 0.48 1.70
N VAL A 141 -6.79 0.70 0.42
CA VAL A 141 -5.53 1.32 -0.02
C VAL A 141 -5.33 2.69 0.65
N ALA A 142 -6.34 3.55 0.61
CA ALA A 142 -6.25 4.87 1.22
C ALA A 142 -6.16 4.82 2.74
N ALA A 143 -6.96 3.98 3.41
CA ALA A 143 -6.91 3.79 4.86
C ALA A 143 -5.52 3.30 5.31
N PHE A 144 -4.99 2.30 4.62
CA PHE A 144 -3.67 1.75 4.89
C PHE A 144 -2.56 2.78 4.69
N PHE A 145 -2.60 3.55 3.58
CA PHE A 145 -1.61 4.58 3.29
C PHE A 145 -1.48 5.61 4.42
N PHE A 146 -2.57 6.17 4.91
CA PHE A 146 -2.50 7.15 6.01
C PHE A 146 -2.13 6.52 7.36
N MET A 147 -2.52 5.27 7.60
CA MET A 147 -2.12 4.52 8.79
C MET A 147 -0.60 4.25 8.78
N MET A 148 -0.05 3.78 7.66
CA MET A 148 1.38 3.45 7.55
C MET A 148 2.28 4.68 7.75
N ILE A 149 1.87 5.89 7.31
CA ILE A 149 2.57 7.14 7.60
C ILE A 149 2.75 7.32 9.11
N SER A 150 1.68 7.15 9.88
CA SER A 150 1.72 7.33 11.33
C SER A 150 2.56 6.25 12.03
N LEU A 151 2.54 5.02 11.51
CA LEU A 151 3.35 3.92 12.02
C LEU A 151 4.84 4.13 11.70
N GLY A 152 5.17 4.60 10.50
CA GLY A 152 6.54 4.97 10.11
C GLY A 152 7.10 6.11 10.97
N VAL A 153 6.27 7.12 11.27
CA VAL A 153 6.65 8.21 12.20
C VAL A 153 6.88 7.68 13.61
N LEU A 154 6.06 6.73 14.09
CA LEU A 154 6.25 6.12 15.42
C LEU A 154 7.57 5.36 15.49
N ALA A 155 7.93 4.63 14.44
CA ALA A 155 9.22 3.95 14.34
C ALA A 155 10.38 4.94 14.33
N PHE A 156 10.31 5.98 13.49
CA PHE A 156 11.34 7.03 13.45
C PHE A 156 11.52 7.72 14.80
N TYR A 157 10.43 8.07 15.47
CA TYR A 157 10.42 8.65 16.81
C TYR A 157 11.07 7.70 17.85
N GLY A 158 10.74 6.41 17.81
CA GLY A 158 11.35 5.39 18.66
C GLY A 158 12.87 5.27 18.47
N ILE A 159 13.32 5.31 17.20
CA ILE A 159 14.74 5.30 16.84
C ILE A 159 15.45 6.53 17.38
N GLN A 160 14.86 7.75 17.26
CA GLN A 160 15.48 8.97 17.76
C GLN A 160 15.70 8.92 19.29
N TYR A 161 14.74 8.36 20.06
CA TYR A 161 14.91 8.15 21.49
C TYR A 161 15.94 7.08 21.82
N ALA A 162 15.91 5.94 21.13
CA ALA A 162 16.83 4.83 21.36
C ALA A 162 18.27 5.16 20.96
N ALA A 163 18.44 5.97 19.90
CA ALA A 163 19.73 6.48 19.47
C ALA A 163 20.22 7.70 20.28
N GLN A 164 19.37 8.29 21.14
CA GLN A 164 19.64 9.54 21.86
C GLN A 164 20.11 10.66 20.91
N ALA A 165 19.44 10.77 19.77
CA ALA A 165 19.82 11.68 18.69
C ALA A 165 19.62 13.13 19.12
N GLY A 166 20.73 13.87 19.30
CA GLY A 166 20.74 15.25 19.82
C GLY A 166 20.16 16.29 18.88
N TRP A 167 20.14 16.02 17.56
CA TRP A 167 19.61 16.96 16.55
C TRP A 167 18.07 17.03 16.52
N SER A 168 17.37 15.94 16.82
CA SER A 168 15.96 15.75 16.51
C SER A 168 14.93 16.20 17.57
N PRO A 169 15.27 16.50 18.85
CA PRO A 169 14.29 16.85 19.87
C PRO A 169 13.33 17.98 19.48
N VAL A 170 13.78 19.00 18.73
CA VAL A 170 12.91 20.10 18.22
C VAL A 170 11.76 19.61 17.36
N LEU A 171 11.83 18.40 16.79
CA LEU A 171 10.81 17.79 15.93
C LEU A 171 9.86 16.85 16.68
N PHE A 172 10.16 16.49 17.93
CA PHE A 172 9.42 15.45 18.68
C PHE A 172 7.93 15.75 18.79
N ARG A 173 7.53 17.00 18.99
CA ARG A 173 6.11 17.37 19.10
C ARG A 173 5.35 17.18 17.79
N VAL A 174 6.01 17.38 16.65
CA VAL A 174 5.44 17.08 15.33
C VAL A 174 5.28 15.57 15.16
N MET A 175 6.31 14.79 15.48
CA MET A 175 6.27 13.32 15.42
C MET A 175 5.16 12.76 16.32
N GLU A 176 5.11 13.19 17.60
CA GLU A 176 4.07 12.79 18.56
C GLU A 176 2.64 13.12 18.05
N ALA A 177 2.48 14.23 17.35
CA ALA A 177 1.18 14.62 16.82
C ALA A 177 0.74 13.75 15.65
N ILE A 178 1.65 13.42 14.74
CA ILE A 178 1.36 12.53 13.60
C ILE A 178 0.98 11.14 14.10
N THR A 179 1.70 10.61 15.09
CA THR A 179 1.39 9.29 15.66
C THR A 179 0.04 9.23 16.37
N TYR A 180 -0.62 10.38 16.61
CA TYR A 180 -1.97 10.39 17.21
C TYR A 180 -3.02 9.75 16.29
N TYR A 181 -2.79 9.78 14.97
CA TYR A 181 -3.66 9.13 14.00
C TYR A 181 -3.52 7.60 14.01
N LEU A 182 -2.43 7.04 14.53
CA LEU A 182 -2.15 5.60 14.43
C LEU A 182 -3.28 4.72 14.99
N LEU A 183 -3.78 5.00 16.19
CA LEU A 183 -4.83 4.17 16.80
C LEU A 183 -6.12 4.19 15.98
N PRO A 184 -6.75 5.34 15.65
CA PRO A 184 -7.95 5.33 14.83
C PRO A 184 -7.67 4.78 13.42
N GLY A 185 -6.54 5.12 12.80
CA GLY A 185 -6.19 4.62 11.47
C GLY A 185 -6.04 3.10 11.42
N ALA A 186 -5.30 2.52 12.37
CA ALA A 186 -5.11 1.06 12.41
C ALA A 186 -6.40 0.29 12.76
N LEU A 187 -7.26 0.85 13.62
CA LEU A 187 -8.57 0.27 13.89
C LEU A 187 -9.48 0.30 12.65
N ILE A 188 -9.43 1.39 11.87
CA ILE A 188 -10.19 1.51 10.62
C ILE A 188 -9.69 0.48 9.60
N VAL A 189 -8.37 0.35 9.40
CA VAL A 189 -7.80 -0.66 8.48
C VAL A 189 -8.24 -2.07 8.88
N LEU A 190 -8.11 -2.43 10.17
CA LEU A 190 -8.54 -3.73 10.66
C LEU A 190 -10.06 -3.94 10.48
N ALA A 191 -10.85 -2.90 10.74
CA ALA A 191 -12.31 -2.96 10.59
C ALA A 191 -12.73 -3.13 9.13
N ILE A 192 -12.10 -2.42 8.18
CA ILE A 192 -12.35 -2.59 6.75
C ILE A 192 -11.97 -4.01 6.31
N GLY A 193 -10.80 -4.52 6.71
CA GLY A 193 -10.36 -5.87 6.35
C GLY A 193 -11.26 -6.99 6.92
N LEU A 194 -11.93 -6.76 8.05
CA LEU A 194 -12.89 -7.71 8.62
C LEU A 194 -14.31 -7.55 8.08
N TRP A 195 -14.67 -6.37 7.58
CA TRP A 195 -15.98 -6.07 7.02
C TRP A 195 -16.07 -6.42 5.54
N ALA A 196 -15.03 -6.13 4.77
CA ALA A 196 -14.94 -6.41 3.34
C ALA A 196 -14.12 -7.69 3.08
N ASP A 197 -14.35 -8.70 3.91
CA ASP A 197 -13.54 -9.90 4.03
C ASP A 197 -13.33 -10.63 2.69
N ASP A 198 -14.38 -11.05 2.02
CA ASP A 198 -14.38 -11.73 0.72
C ASP A 198 -13.97 -10.81 -0.45
N HIS A 199 -14.25 -9.50 -0.34
CA HIS A 199 -13.88 -8.51 -1.37
C HIS A 199 -12.38 -8.15 -1.40
N ILE A 200 -11.66 -8.34 -0.28
CA ILE A 200 -10.23 -8.00 -0.16
C ILE A 200 -9.39 -9.26 0.04
N PHE A 201 -9.84 -10.17 0.90
CA PHE A 201 -9.10 -11.35 1.31
C PHE A 201 -9.81 -12.63 0.89
N ILE A 202 -9.52 -13.13 -0.30
CA ILE A 202 -10.15 -14.33 -0.87
C ILE A 202 -10.07 -15.56 0.05
N TRP A 203 -9.07 -15.65 0.93
CA TRP A 203 -8.95 -16.73 1.92
C TRP A 203 -9.94 -16.61 3.09
N MET A 204 -10.73 -15.55 3.17
CA MET A 204 -11.85 -15.42 4.12
C MET A 204 -13.17 -15.95 3.53
N ASP A 205 -13.24 -16.20 2.23
CA ASP A 205 -14.37 -16.81 1.55
C ASP A 205 -14.37 -18.34 1.76
N PRO A 206 -15.39 -18.92 2.39
CA PRO A 206 -15.48 -20.37 2.62
C PRO A 206 -15.57 -21.20 1.32
N GLU A 207 -16.16 -20.65 0.26
CA GLU A 207 -16.32 -21.34 -1.03
C GLU A 207 -14.97 -21.47 -1.71
N VAL A 208 -14.19 -20.40 -1.79
CA VAL A 208 -12.83 -20.41 -2.33
C VAL A 208 -11.93 -21.36 -1.52
N VAL A 209 -11.98 -21.27 -0.19
CA VAL A 209 -11.19 -22.14 0.70
C VAL A 209 -11.52 -23.61 0.50
N ALA A 210 -12.80 -23.96 0.26
CA ALA A 210 -13.21 -25.36 0.07
C ALA A 210 -12.56 -26.01 -1.17
N HIS A 211 -12.23 -25.21 -2.19
CA HIS A 211 -11.70 -25.70 -3.47
C HIS A 211 -10.19 -25.49 -3.63
N ASP A 212 -9.54 -24.70 -2.75
CA ASP A 212 -8.11 -24.37 -2.84
C ASP A 212 -7.28 -25.05 -1.75
N LYS A 213 -6.54 -26.10 -2.14
CA LYS A 213 -5.67 -26.87 -1.23
C LYS A 213 -4.52 -26.05 -0.64
N LEU A 214 -4.01 -25.03 -1.36
CA LEU A 214 -2.92 -24.18 -0.90
C LEU A 214 -3.41 -23.27 0.23
N ILE A 215 -4.57 -22.65 0.06
CA ILE A 215 -5.20 -21.83 1.10
C ILE A 215 -5.57 -22.69 2.31
N GLN A 216 -6.12 -23.91 2.10
CA GLN A 216 -6.38 -24.85 3.19
C GLN A 216 -5.11 -25.18 3.98
N GLY A 217 -3.98 -25.40 3.31
CA GLY A 217 -2.68 -25.63 3.95
C GLY A 217 -2.20 -24.46 4.82
N LYS A 218 -2.63 -23.23 4.51
CA LYS A 218 -2.32 -22.00 5.27
C LYS A 218 -3.39 -21.63 6.32
N SER A 219 -4.47 -22.39 6.45
CA SER A 219 -5.62 -22.09 7.33
C SER A 219 -5.27 -21.94 8.81
N GLY A 220 -4.17 -22.56 9.27
CA GLY A 220 -3.63 -22.36 10.61
C GLY A 220 -3.18 -20.91 10.89
N TRP A 221 -2.72 -20.21 9.86
CA TRP A 221 -2.32 -18.80 9.93
C TRP A 221 -3.39 -17.87 9.33
N LEU A 222 -3.84 -18.13 8.10
CA LEU A 222 -4.84 -17.35 7.38
C LEU A 222 -6.23 -17.80 7.79
N ASN A 223 -6.75 -17.23 8.87
CA ASN A 223 -8.14 -17.35 9.29
C ASN A 223 -8.60 -16.08 10.00
N LYS A 224 -9.86 -15.73 9.84
CA LYS A 224 -10.49 -14.49 10.34
C LYS A 224 -10.25 -14.24 11.83
N LYS A 225 -10.32 -15.31 12.66
CA LYS A 225 -10.11 -15.21 14.11
C LYS A 225 -8.68 -14.80 14.46
N TRP A 226 -7.67 -15.50 13.91
CA TRP A 226 -6.27 -15.20 14.22
C TRP A 226 -5.79 -13.90 13.57
N PHE A 227 -6.31 -13.55 12.39
CA PHE A 227 -6.09 -12.25 11.76
C PHE A 227 -6.53 -11.10 12.68
N ALA A 228 -7.75 -11.17 13.22
CA ALA A 228 -8.25 -10.16 14.15
C ALA A 228 -7.43 -10.10 15.46
N ILE A 229 -7.07 -11.27 16.04
CA ILE A 229 -6.30 -11.33 17.29
C ILE A 229 -4.90 -10.72 17.06
N ARG A 230 -4.17 -11.11 16.00
CA ARG A 230 -2.86 -10.55 15.68
C ARG A 230 -2.94 -9.04 15.45
N GLY A 231 -3.92 -8.59 14.66
CA GLY A 231 -4.16 -7.17 14.41
C GLY A 231 -4.38 -6.38 15.71
N LEU A 232 -5.18 -6.89 16.64
CA LEU A 232 -5.39 -6.27 17.95
C LEU A 232 -4.12 -6.25 18.81
N ILE A 233 -3.28 -7.30 18.76
CA ILE A 233 -1.98 -7.32 19.46
C ILE A 233 -1.06 -6.23 18.90
N PHE A 234 -0.96 -6.10 17.58
CA PHE A 234 -0.15 -5.07 16.92
C PHE A 234 -0.62 -3.67 17.31
N ILE A 235 -1.90 -3.37 17.13
CA ILE A 235 -2.50 -2.07 17.44
C ILE A 235 -2.32 -1.73 18.92
N THR A 236 -2.53 -2.70 19.82
CA THR A 236 -2.37 -2.48 21.26
C THR A 236 -0.94 -2.17 21.61
N GLY A 237 0.04 -2.94 21.14
CA GLY A 237 1.46 -2.71 21.43
C GLY A 237 1.96 -1.36 20.93
N TRP A 238 1.64 -0.99 19.67
CA TRP A 238 2.00 0.31 19.10
C TRP A 238 1.33 1.48 19.84
N SER A 239 0.05 1.32 20.19
CA SER A 239 -0.70 2.36 20.89
C SER A 239 -0.26 2.55 22.34
N LEU A 240 0.09 1.47 23.04
CA LEU A 240 0.64 1.54 24.40
C LEU A 240 1.99 2.25 24.41
N TYR A 241 2.90 1.89 23.50
CA TYR A 241 4.17 2.60 23.37
C TYR A 241 3.94 4.09 23.12
N ARG A 242 3.14 4.45 22.10
CA ARG A 242 2.81 5.84 21.80
C ARG A 242 2.26 6.59 23.03
N TYR A 243 1.32 5.97 23.75
CA TYR A 243 0.67 6.57 24.91
C TYR A 243 1.69 6.85 26.03
N PHE A 244 2.47 5.84 26.41
CA PHE A 244 3.45 5.99 27.50
C PHE A 244 4.60 6.91 27.11
N SER A 245 5.09 6.84 25.88
CA SER A 245 6.15 7.70 25.39
C SER A 245 5.75 9.16 25.43
N ARG A 246 4.52 9.50 24.91
CA ARG A 246 4.00 10.85 25.02
C ARG A 246 3.78 11.29 26.46
N LYS A 247 3.28 10.40 27.35
CA LYS A 247 3.10 10.70 28.76
C LYS A 247 4.43 11.06 29.44
N PHE A 248 5.49 10.29 29.18
CA PHE A 248 6.81 10.57 29.73
C PHE A 248 7.44 11.83 29.11
N SER A 249 7.23 12.09 27.83
CA SER A 249 7.69 13.29 27.15
C SER A 249 7.06 14.56 27.75
N LEU A 250 5.76 14.55 28.00
CA LEU A 250 5.05 15.67 28.64
C LEU A 250 5.41 15.82 30.13
N ALA A 251 5.58 14.71 30.83
CA ALA A 251 6.02 14.73 32.23
C ALA A 251 7.47 15.24 32.38
N GLN A 252 8.31 15.02 31.38
CA GLN A 252 9.69 15.53 31.36
C GLN A 252 9.70 17.06 31.25
N ASP A 253 8.76 17.67 30.51
CA ASP A 253 8.65 19.13 30.40
C ASP A 253 8.30 19.82 31.73
N GLN A 254 7.71 19.07 32.66
CA GLN A 254 7.32 19.56 34.01
C GLN A 254 8.34 19.18 35.10
N ALA A 255 9.37 18.41 34.73
CA ALA A 255 10.42 18.01 35.68
C ALA A 255 11.41 19.12 35.95
N ASN A 256 12.12 19.04 37.10
CA ASN A 256 13.21 19.95 37.39
C ASN A 256 14.36 19.80 36.39
N GLU A 257 15.15 20.84 36.15
CA GLU A 257 16.20 20.92 35.11
C GLU A 257 17.19 19.74 35.13
N ASN A 258 17.46 19.13 36.28
CA ASN A 258 18.39 18.00 36.42
C ASN A 258 17.69 16.65 36.53
N ASP A 259 16.38 16.57 36.45
CA ASP A 259 15.64 15.32 36.58
C ASP A 259 15.34 14.68 35.20
N ASN A 260 16.19 13.76 34.82
CA ASN A 260 16.06 13.03 33.54
C ASN A 260 15.37 11.66 33.69
N ARG A 261 14.63 11.39 34.78
CA ARG A 261 14.01 10.07 35.03
C ARG A 261 12.99 9.71 33.97
N ASN A 262 12.16 10.66 33.52
CA ASN A 262 11.16 10.40 32.49
C ASN A 262 11.80 10.19 31.10
N PHE A 263 12.84 10.92 30.76
CA PHE A 263 13.64 10.70 29.56
C PHE A 263 14.24 9.28 29.53
N LYS A 264 14.88 8.85 30.64
CA LYS A 264 15.46 7.50 30.78
C LYS A 264 14.39 6.40 30.68
N LYS A 265 13.18 6.63 31.21
CA LYS A 265 12.06 5.70 31.04
C LYS A 265 11.65 5.63 29.55
N ASN A 266 11.55 6.78 28.88
CA ASN A 266 11.19 6.84 27.47
C ASN A 266 12.24 6.15 26.59
N PHE A 267 13.53 6.37 26.84
CA PHE A 267 14.63 5.63 26.20
C PHE A 267 14.45 4.10 26.32
N LYS A 268 14.21 3.59 27.53
CA LYS A 268 14.05 2.14 27.75
C LYS A 268 12.86 1.56 27.03
N ILE A 269 11.69 2.23 27.10
CA ILE A 269 10.50 1.72 26.40
C ILE A 269 10.63 1.85 24.89
N SER A 270 11.38 2.84 24.37
CA SER A 270 11.64 2.99 22.95
C SER A 270 12.51 1.85 22.41
N ALA A 271 13.57 1.47 23.15
CA ALA A 271 14.40 0.32 22.78
C ALA A 271 13.59 -0.99 22.78
N ALA A 272 12.76 -1.23 23.81
CA ALA A 272 11.88 -2.40 23.85
C ALA A 272 10.84 -2.38 22.73
N PHE A 273 10.27 -1.21 22.43
CA PHE A 273 9.32 -1.03 21.34
C PHE A 273 9.93 -1.37 19.97
N LEU A 274 11.15 -0.96 19.70
CA LEU A 274 11.80 -1.24 18.42
C LEU A 274 11.95 -2.74 18.16
N VAL A 275 12.25 -3.53 19.20
CA VAL A 275 12.26 -5.00 19.08
C VAL A 275 10.86 -5.52 18.74
N PHE A 276 9.83 -5.08 19.45
CA PHE A 276 8.46 -5.45 19.16
C PHE A 276 8.02 -5.00 17.76
N TYR A 277 8.43 -3.77 17.37
CA TYR A 277 8.06 -3.17 16.09
C TYR A 277 8.59 -3.97 14.90
N ILE A 278 9.87 -4.37 14.91
CA ILE A 278 10.48 -5.12 13.80
C ILE A 278 9.69 -6.39 13.50
N TYR A 279 9.29 -7.15 14.52
CA TYR A 279 8.49 -8.36 14.33
C TYR A 279 7.06 -8.05 13.89
N THR A 280 6.40 -7.11 14.56
CA THR A 280 4.98 -6.83 14.29
C THR A 280 4.76 -6.07 13.01
N GLU A 281 5.70 -5.27 12.55
CA GLU A 281 5.65 -4.61 11.25
C GLU A 281 5.72 -5.62 10.10
N SER A 282 6.69 -6.53 10.15
CA SER A 282 6.81 -7.59 9.14
C SER A 282 5.58 -8.51 9.12
N MET A 283 5.09 -8.92 10.29
CA MET A 283 3.86 -9.73 10.39
C MET A 283 2.64 -8.96 9.88
N MET A 284 2.52 -7.67 10.18
CA MET A 284 1.44 -6.82 9.69
C MET A 284 1.48 -6.71 8.17
N SER A 285 2.65 -6.53 7.56
CA SER A 285 2.79 -6.46 6.11
C SER A 285 2.38 -7.78 5.43
N TRP A 286 2.67 -8.93 6.06
CA TRP A 286 2.23 -10.24 5.58
C TRP A 286 0.72 -10.45 5.73
N ASP A 287 0.15 -10.05 6.89
CA ASP A 287 -1.28 -10.25 7.16
C ASP A 287 -2.16 -9.25 6.40
N TRP A 288 -1.79 -7.97 6.36
CA TRP A 288 -2.67 -6.90 5.89
C TRP A 288 -2.46 -6.51 4.43
N ILE A 289 -1.34 -6.92 3.81
CA ILE A 289 -1.08 -6.63 2.40
C ILE A 289 -0.79 -7.91 1.62
N MET A 290 0.27 -8.66 1.99
CA MET A 290 0.72 -9.79 1.20
C MET A 290 -0.35 -10.89 1.12
N SER A 291 -1.14 -11.09 2.18
CA SER A 291 -2.21 -12.09 2.22
C SER A 291 -3.43 -11.77 1.33
N VAL A 292 -3.48 -10.57 0.74
CA VAL A 292 -4.47 -10.25 -0.31
C VAL A 292 -4.30 -11.19 -1.52
N ASP A 293 -3.03 -11.57 -1.81
CA ASP A 293 -2.70 -12.64 -2.74
C ASP A 293 -2.12 -13.84 -1.97
N PRO A 294 -2.95 -14.80 -1.52
CA PRO A 294 -2.49 -15.90 -0.67
C PRO A 294 -1.61 -16.92 -1.40
N HIS A 295 -1.56 -16.91 -2.72
CA HIS A 295 -0.73 -17.81 -3.53
C HIS A 295 0.72 -17.33 -3.61
N TRP A 296 0.93 -16.04 -3.45
CA TRP A 296 2.24 -15.41 -3.50
C TRP A 296 2.83 -15.17 -2.11
N PHE A 297 4.16 -15.19 -1.99
CA PHE A 297 4.88 -14.80 -0.79
C PHE A 297 6.31 -14.33 -1.09
N SER A 298 6.82 -13.43 -0.24
CA SER A 298 8.20 -12.99 -0.27
C SER A 298 8.66 -12.58 1.13
N THR A 299 9.81 -13.09 1.56
CA THR A 299 10.40 -12.73 2.87
C THR A 299 10.88 -11.28 2.91
N LEU A 300 11.26 -10.72 1.75
CA LEU A 300 11.73 -9.34 1.65
C LEU A 300 10.58 -8.31 1.72
N PHE A 301 9.34 -8.76 1.56
CA PHE A 301 8.17 -7.89 1.46
C PHE A 301 7.97 -7.01 2.70
N GLY A 302 8.21 -7.53 3.91
CA GLY A 302 8.15 -6.75 5.14
C GLY A 302 9.11 -5.56 5.13
N TRP A 303 10.35 -5.77 4.73
CA TRP A 303 11.34 -4.69 4.61
C TRP A 303 10.99 -3.67 3.53
N TYR A 304 10.39 -4.12 2.44
CA TYR A 304 9.90 -3.26 1.37
C TYR A 304 8.78 -2.32 1.87
N VAL A 305 7.79 -2.87 2.56
CA VAL A 305 6.69 -2.09 3.18
C VAL A 305 7.24 -1.16 4.26
N PHE A 306 8.20 -1.63 5.09
CA PHE A 306 8.89 -0.77 6.06
C PHE A 306 9.52 0.46 5.41
N ALA A 307 10.27 0.29 4.31
CA ALA A 307 10.91 1.41 3.64
C ALA A 307 9.90 2.42 3.09
N SER A 308 8.79 1.94 2.51
CA SER A 308 7.69 2.76 2.02
C SER A 308 7.05 3.60 3.12
N MET A 309 6.70 2.98 4.26
CA MET A 309 6.10 3.69 5.39
C MET A 309 7.09 4.65 6.07
N PHE A 310 8.36 4.29 6.13
CA PHE A 310 9.38 5.05 6.83
C PHE A 310 9.71 6.35 6.09
N VAL A 311 9.92 6.31 4.76
CA VAL A 311 10.12 7.51 3.95
C VAL A 311 8.88 8.39 3.92
N SER A 312 7.69 7.80 3.81
CA SER A 312 6.42 8.54 3.85
C SER A 312 6.23 9.27 5.18
N GLY A 313 6.56 8.60 6.29
CA GLY A 313 6.52 9.19 7.63
C GLY A 313 7.48 10.38 7.79
N ILE A 314 8.75 10.22 7.40
CA ILE A 314 9.76 11.28 7.45
C ILE A 314 9.35 12.47 6.58
N THR A 315 8.82 12.18 5.39
CA THR A 315 8.32 13.21 4.47
C THR A 315 7.20 14.04 5.10
N VAL A 316 6.24 13.39 5.78
CA VAL A 316 5.14 14.12 6.46
C VAL A 316 5.67 14.93 7.64
N ILE A 317 6.69 14.44 8.39
CA ILE A 317 7.36 15.23 9.43
C ILE A 317 7.94 16.51 8.81
N ALA A 318 8.66 16.41 7.68
CA ALA A 318 9.27 17.55 7.00
C ALA A 318 8.20 18.56 6.54
N LEU A 319 7.13 18.10 5.87
CA LEU A 319 6.06 18.96 5.36
C LEU A 319 5.33 19.73 6.48
N ILE A 320 4.96 19.04 7.58
CA ILE A 320 4.30 19.69 8.73
C ILE A 320 5.23 20.67 9.42
N THR A 321 6.51 20.31 9.57
CA THR A 321 7.53 21.20 10.17
C THR A 321 7.71 22.47 9.34
N ILE A 322 7.84 22.36 8.01
CA ILE A 322 7.95 23.48 7.10
C ILE A 322 6.68 24.36 7.17
N TYR A 323 5.50 23.75 7.20
CA TYR A 323 4.25 24.49 7.36
C TYR A 323 4.20 25.29 8.66
N LEU A 324 4.59 24.69 9.79
CA LEU A 324 4.62 25.36 11.08
C LEU A 324 5.69 26.46 11.15
N LYS A 325 6.88 26.22 10.56
CA LYS A 325 7.95 27.22 10.42
C LYS A 325 7.47 28.42 9.60
N ALA A 326 6.80 28.19 8.46
CA ALA A 326 6.23 29.23 7.63
C ALA A 326 5.12 30.06 8.35
N LYS A 327 4.53 29.53 9.43
CA LYS A 327 3.59 30.24 10.31
C LYS A 327 4.28 30.99 11.47
N GLY A 328 5.63 30.97 11.55
CA GLY A 328 6.38 31.59 12.65
C GLY A 328 6.21 30.88 14.00
N LEU A 329 5.88 29.57 13.98
CA LEU A 329 5.60 28.81 15.19
C LEU A 329 6.77 27.90 15.62
N MET A 330 7.76 27.69 14.73
CA MET A 330 8.91 26.82 14.95
C MET A 330 10.21 27.51 14.52
N ASP A 331 10.47 28.72 15.03
CA ASP A 331 11.69 29.50 14.71
C ASP A 331 12.95 28.84 15.23
N PHE A 332 12.83 27.93 16.20
CA PHE A 332 13.91 27.10 16.73
C PHE A 332 14.33 25.96 15.77
N VAL A 333 13.59 25.71 14.70
CA VAL A 333 14.00 24.77 13.65
C VAL A 333 14.75 25.54 12.58
N ASN A 334 16.04 25.23 12.41
CA ASN A 334 16.91 25.85 11.42
C ASN A 334 17.00 25.00 10.12
N ASP A 335 17.79 25.47 9.16
CA ASP A 335 17.94 24.83 7.87
C ASP A 335 18.73 23.51 7.94
N SER A 336 19.56 23.30 8.98
CA SER A 336 20.27 22.03 9.20
C SER A 336 19.31 20.90 9.57
N HIS A 337 18.25 21.18 10.33
CA HIS A 337 17.21 20.18 10.62
C HIS A 337 16.43 19.77 9.36
N LEU A 338 16.10 20.75 8.50
CA LEU A 338 15.42 20.48 7.22
C LEU A 338 16.33 19.69 6.27
N HIS A 339 17.62 20.04 6.24
CA HIS A 339 18.62 19.32 5.49
C HIS A 339 18.74 17.85 5.92
N ASP A 340 18.72 17.57 7.24
CA ASP A 340 18.77 16.19 7.73
C ASP A 340 17.51 15.41 7.43
N LEU A 341 16.33 16.01 7.57
CA LEU A 341 15.08 15.37 7.12
C LEU A 341 15.15 15.04 5.62
N ALA A 342 15.65 15.98 4.78
CA ALA A 342 15.81 15.75 3.35
C ALA A 342 16.85 14.67 3.01
N LYS A 343 17.93 14.53 3.83
CA LYS A 343 18.87 13.41 3.72
C LYS A 343 18.18 12.06 3.98
N PHE A 344 17.34 11.99 5.02
CA PHE A 344 16.58 10.77 5.30
C PHE A 344 15.59 10.48 4.17
N MET A 345 14.87 11.51 3.66
CA MET A 345 13.98 11.33 2.49
C MET A 345 14.77 10.75 1.31
N PHE A 346 15.92 11.30 0.98
CA PHE A 346 16.80 10.82 -0.08
C PHE A 346 17.30 9.40 0.18
N GLY A 347 17.90 9.16 1.35
CA GLY A 347 18.53 7.87 1.67
C GLY A 347 17.52 6.72 1.74
N ILE A 348 16.33 6.97 2.29
CA ILE A 348 15.30 5.93 2.38
C ILE A 348 14.59 5.70 1.03
N SER A 349 14.47 6.73 0.15
CA SER A 349 14.03 6.51 -1.23
C SER A 349 14.99 5.59 -1.99
N VAL A 350 16.30 5.76 -1.82
CA VAL A 350 17.31 4.84 -2.39
C VAL A 350 17.19 3.44 -1.78
N PHE A 351 16.99 3.34 -0.47
CA PHE A 351 16.82 2.06 0.23
C PHE A 351 15.54 1.34 -0.21
N TRP A 352 14.43 2.04 -0.37
CA TRP A 352 13.19 1.49 -0.92
C TRP A 352 13.40 0.91 -2.32
N THR A 353 14.10 1.63 -3.19
CA THR A 353 14.41 1.17 -4.55
C THR A 353 15.29 -0.07 -4.55
N TYR A 354 16.28 -0.10 -3.66
CA TYR A 354 17.12 -1.28 -3.47
C TYR A 354 16.29 -2.50 -3.09
N LEU A 355 15.35 -2.39 -2.16
CA LEU A 355 14.50 -3.50 -1.73
C LEU A 355 13.53 -3.92 -2.85
N TRP A 356 12.91 -2.97 -3.53
CA TRP A 356 12.05 -3.23 -4.67
C TRP A 356 12.81 -3.99 -5.78
N PHE A 357 13.97 -3.51 -6.16
CA PHE A 357 14.80 -4.12 -7.20
C PHE A 357 15.36 -5.49 -6.77
N SER A 358 15.79 -5.62 -5.52
CA SER A 358 16.28 -6.90 -4.98
C SER A 358 15.20 -7.97 -5.00
N GLN A 359 13.97 -7.63 -4.64
CA GLN A 359 12.83 -8.54 -4.70
C GLN A 359 12.54 -8.96 -6.14
N PHE A 360 12.51 -8.02 -7.08
CA PHE A 360 12.37 -8.31 -8.49
C PHE A 360 13.50 -9.24 -9.00
N MET A 361 14.74 -8.91 -8.72
CA MET A 361 15.91 -9.70 -9.14
C MET A 361 15.89 -11.13 -8.62
N LEU A 362 15.54 -11.33 -7.36
CA LEU A 362 15.51 -12.66 -6.75
C LEU A 362 14.43 -13.52 -7.39
N ILE A 363 13.24 -13.00 -7.60
CA ILE A 363 12.11 -13.73 -8.19
C ILE A 363 12.36 -13.97 -9.69
N TRP A 364 12.86 -12.95 -10.41
CA TRP A 364 13.21 -13.09 -11.82
C TRP A 364 14.31 -14.12 -12.05
N PHE A 365 15.35 -14.13 -11.20
CA PHE A 365 16.47 -15.09 -11.32
C PHE A 365 16.06 -16.52 -10.94
N ALA A 366 15.24 -16.68 -9.90
CA ALA A 366 14.73 -17.99 -9.48
C ALA A 366 13.78 -18.59 -10.51
N ASN A 367 13.03 -17.75 -11.22
CA ASN A 367 12.09 -18.11 -12.29
C ASN A 367 11.10 -19.22 -11.88
N ILE A 368 10.60 -19.16 -10.65
CA ILE A 368 9.57 -20.07 -10.14
C ILE A 368 8.22 -19.56 -10.66
N PRO A 369 7.47 -20.36 -11.43
CA PRO A 369 6.25 -19.91 -12.11
C PRO A 369 5.24 -19.24 -11.19
N GLU A 370 5.01 -19.79 -9.99
CA GLU A 370 4.06 -19.30 -9.01
C GLU A 370 4.47 -17.93 -8.42
N GLU A 371 5.78 -17.68 -8.31
CA GLU A 371 6.29 -16.41 -7.75
C GLU A 371 6.39 -15.29 -8.80
N VAL A 372 6.69 -15.67 -10.05
CA VAL A 372 6.89 -14.71 -11.16
C VAL A 372 5.58 -14.00 -11.54
N THR A 373 4.44 -14.64 -11.37
CA THR A 373 3.10 -14.10 -11.68
C THR A 373 2.88 -12.73 -11.05
N TYR A 374 3.39 -12.50 -9.84
CA TYR A 374 3.30 -11.20 -9.16
C TYR A 374 3.85 -10.03 -9.99
N PHE A 375 5.03 -10.21 -10.60
CA PHE A 375 5.64 -9.18 -11.43
C PHE A 375 5.09 -9.14 -12.84
N VAL A 376 4.71 -10.30 -13.41
CA VAL A 376 4.10 -10.39 -14.75
C VAL A 376 2.83 -9.56 -14.79
N THR A 377 1.90 -9.75 -13.86
CA THR A 377 0.66 -8.96 -13.77
C THR A 377 0.95 -7.46 -13.67
N ARG A 378 1.94 -7.08 -12.85
CA ARG A 378 2.28 -5.65 -12.66
C ARG A 378 2.95 -5.02 -13.87
N ILE A 379 3.72 -5.79 -14.62
CA ILE A 379 4.38 -5.31 -15.84
C ILE A 379 3.41 -5.26 -17.03
N GLN A 380 2.50 -6.21 -17.14
CA GLN A 380 1.56 -6.30 -18.25
C GLN A 380 0.33 -5.40 -18.03
N ASP A 381 -0.36 -5.56 -16.90
CA ASP A 381 -1.64 -4.93 -16.66
C ASP A 381 -1.52 -3.60 -15.90
N TYR A 382 -0.46 -3.43 -15.10
CA TYR A 382 -0.21 -2.25 -14.26
C TYR A 382 1.05 -1.47 -14.68
N ASN A 383 1.43 -1.53 -15.94
CA ASN A 383 2.67 -0.94 -16.46
C ASN A 383 2.86 0.51 -16.03
N LEU A 384 1.86 1.36 -16.25
CA LEU A 384 1.92 2.79 -15.93
C LEU A 384 2.10 3.07 -14.43
N PRO A 385 1.27 2.57 -13.50
CA PRO A 385 1.49 2.79 -12.08
C PRO A 385 2.75 2.08 -11.55
N PHE A 386 3.12 0.90 -12.08
CA PHE A 386 4.27 0.14 -11.62
C PHE A 386 5.61 0.82 -11.94
N PHE A 387 5.83 1.26 -13.18
CA PHE A 387 7.03 2.02 -13.52
C PHE A 387 6.90 3.50 -13.14
N GLY A 388 5.69 4.04 -13.10
CA GLY A 388 5.42 5.39 -12.62
C GLY A 388 5.84 5.59 -11.17
N MET A 389 5.56 4.63 -10.28
CA MET A 389 6.01 4.73 -8.88
C MET A 389 7.53 4.76 -8.75
N LEU A 390 8.29 4.06 -9.63
CA LEU A 390 9.75 4.09 -9.63
C LEU A 390 10.27 5.50 -10.00
N ILE A 391 9.65 6.16 -10.97
CA ILE A 391 10.00 7.54 -11.32
C ILE A 391 9.72 8.48 -10.16
N LEU A 392 8.56 8.35 -9.50
CA LEU A 392 8.12 9.24 -8.42
C LEU A 392 8.89 9.02 -7.11
N ASN A 393 9.20 7.77 -6.76
CA ASN A 393 9.82 7.41 -5.48
C ASN A 393 11.34 7.37 -5.52
N PHE A 394 11.93 7.21 -6.71
CA PHE A 394 13.38 7.11 -6.85
C PHE A 394 13.95 8.18 -7.78
N ILE A 395 13.63 8.15 -9.08
CA ILE A 395 14.33 9.00 -10.07
C ILE A 395 14.15 10.46 -9.72
N PHE A 396 12.94 10.90 -9.44
CA PHE A 396 12.68 12.31 -9.13
C PHE A 396 13.33 12.75 -7.80
N PRO A 397 13.10 12.06 -6.64
CA PRO A 397 13.77 12.44 -5.40
C PRO A 397 15.30 12.32 -5.50
N PHE A 398 15.83 11.33 -6.22
CA PHE A 398 17.25 11.18 -6.44
C PHE A 398 17.85 12.40 -7.12
N LEU A 399 17.27 12.85 -8.23
CA LEU A 399 17.75 14.00 -8.98
C LEU A 399 17.62 15.32 -8.19
N VAL A 400 16.50 15.52 -7.50
CA VAL A 400 16.24 16.76 -6.77
C VAL A 400 17.01 16.82 -5.45
N LEU A 401 17.00 15.74 -4.68
CA LEU A 401 17.59 15.70 -3.34
C LEU A 401 19.06 15.22 -3.33
N MET A 402 19.67 14.91 -4.47
CA MET A 402 21.11 14.64 -4.55
C MET A 402 21.91 15.90 -4.22
N ASN A 403 21.47 17.06 -4.72
CA ASN A 403 22.14 18.33 -4.46
C ASN A 403 21.97 18.74 -2.97
N SER A 404 23.09 19.05 -2.31
CA SER A 404 23.13 19.44 -0.90
C SER A 404 22.44 20.79 -0.64
N ASP A 405 22.54 21.73 -1.59
CA ASP A 405 21.95 23.06 -1.44
C ASP A 405 20.41 23.01 -1.53
N TYR A 406 19.86 22.18 -2.40
CA TYR A 406 18.42 22.00 -2.53
C TYR A 406 17.77 21.44 -1.26
N LYS A 407 18.49 20.58 -0.51
CA LYS A 407 18.03 20.04 0.77
C LYS A 407 17.88 21.08 1.88
N ARG A 408 18.41 22.29 1.71
CA ARG A 408 18.28 23.41 2.66
C ARG A 408 17.13 24.35 2.32
N VAL A 409 16.63 24.28 1.08
CA VAL A 409 15.58 25.18 0.58
C VAL A 409 14.22 24.52 0.76
N PRO A 410 13.32 25.08 1.60
CA PRO A 410 12.02 24.48 1.91
C PRO A 410 11.17 24.14 0.69
N TRP A 411 11.23 24.93 -0.37
CA TRP A 411 10.48 24.70 -1.60
C TRP A 411 10.82 23.37 -2.26
N PHE A 412 12.12 23.04 -2.41
CA PHE A 412 12.55 21.77 -3.01
C PHE A 412 12.13 20.57 -2.14
N ILE A 413 12.19 20.73 -0.81
CA ILE A 413 11.76 19.66 0.11
C ILE A 413 10.24 19.44 0.01
N VAL A 414 9.46 20.52 -0.09
CA VAL A 414 8.00 20.42 -0.25
C VAL A 414 7.64 19.76 -1.57
N MET A 415 8.27 20.19 -2.67
CA MET A 415 8.04 19.62 -4.00
C MET A 415 8.40 18.13 -4.02
N ALA A 416 9.59 17.77 -3.56
CA ALA A 416 10.00 16.37 -3.47
C ALA A 416 9.09 15.56 -2.55
N GLY A 417 8.68 16.13 -1.43
CA GLY A 417 7.81 15.48 -0.46
C GLY A 417 6.42 15.16 -1.01
N ILE A 418 5.82 16.07 -1.78
CA ILE A 418 4.51 15.83 -2.42
C ILE A 418 4.63 14.69 -3.44
N VAL A 419 5.71 14.71 -4.27
CA VAL A 419 5.94 13.67 -5.28
C VAL A 419 6.18 12.31 -4.61
N ILE A 420 7.01 12.24 -3.57
CA ILE A 420 7.27 11.01 -2.80
C ILE A 420 5.97 10.45 -2.21
N LEU A 421 5.13 11.28 -1.57
CA LEU A 421 3.88 10.80 -0.97
C LEU A 421 2.89 10.29 -2.04
N PHE A 422 2.81 10.98 -3.17
CA PHE A 422 1.99 10.50 -4.29
C PHE A 422 2.52 9.18 -4.84
N GLY A 423 3.84 9.06 -5.04
CA GLY A 423 4.47 7.84 -5.51
C GLY A 423 4.28 6.66 -4.54
N HIS A 424 4.35 6.87 -3.22
CA HIS A 424 4.10 5.82 -2.24
C HIS A 424 2.61 5.48 -2.07
N TYR A 425 1.70 6.40 -2.40
CA TYR A 425 0.30 6.03 -2.56
C TYR A 425 0.10 5.07 -3.73
N ILE A 426 0.74 5.34 -4.88
CA ILE A 426 0.74 4.43 -6.04
C ILE A 426 1.43 3.10 -5.71
N ASP A 427 2.45 3.11 -4.85
CA ASP A 427 3.12 1.91 -4.37
C ASP A 427 2.16 0.99 -3.59
N VAL A 428 1.42 1.54 -2.61
CA VAL A 428 0.38 0.79 -1.87
C VAL A 428 -0.74 0.32 -2.80
N PHE A 429 -1.13 1.15 -3.77
CA PHE A 429 -2.08 0.78 -4.82
C PHE A 429 -1.61 -0.46 -5.60
N ASN A 430 -0.34 -0.48 -6.04
CA ASN A 430 0.26 -1.62 -6.74
C ASN A 430 0.41 -2.88 -5.88
N MET A 431 0.50 -2.75 -4.56
CA MET A 431 0.55 -3.89 -3.65
C MET A 431 -0.81 -4.59 -3.51
N ILE A 432 -1.92 -3.85 -3.56
CA ILE A 432 -3.26 -4.34 -3.17
C ILE A 432 -4.17 -4.55 -4.40
N MET A 433 -4.26 -3.57 -5.31
CA MET A 433 -5.24 -3.58 -6.38
C MET A 433 -5.12 -4.78 -7.35
N PRO A 434 -3.90 -5.22 -7.75
CA PRO A 434 -3.80 -6.33 -8.71
C PRO A 434 -4.47 -7.62 -8.25
N ALA A 435 -4.42 -7.92 -6.95
CA ALA A 435 -5.03 -9.12 -6.40
C ALA A 435 -6.54 -8.99 -6.13
N THR A 436 -7.10 -7.75 -6.09
CA THR A 436 -8.51 -7.51 -5.77
C THR A 436 -9.37 -7.15 -6.98
N VAL A 437 -8.81 -6.37 -7.91
CA VAL A 437 -9.52 -5.78 -9.05
C VAL A 437 -9.03 -6.33 -10.39
N GLY A 438 -7.91 -7.08 -10.39
CA GLY A 438 -7.32 -7.62 -11.61
C GLY A 438 -6.91 -6.52 -12.58
N ASP A 439 -7.19 -6.69 -13.86
CA ASP A 439 -6.88 -5.78 -14.96
C ASP A 439 -7.85 -4.58 -15.09
N ARG A 440 -8.98 -4.58 -14.36
CA ARG A 440 -10.05 -3.57 -14.41
C ARG A 440 -9.78 -2.32 -13.56
N TRP A 441 -8.52 -2.00 -13.32
CA TRP A 441 -8.12 -0.84 -12.53
C TRP A 441 -8.13 0.46 -13.33
N PHE A 442 -8.46 1.55 -12.69
CA PHE A 442 -8.13 2.92 -13.11
C PHE A 442 -8.19 3.85 -11.88
N ILE A 443 -7.60 5.03 -11.97
CA ILE A 443 -7.71 6.02 -10.89
C ILE A 443 -8.92 6.89 -11.17
N GLY A 444 -9.98 6.69 -10.43
CA GLY A 444 -11.27 7.37 -10.61
C GLY A 444 -11.88 7.89 -9.31
N ILE A 445 -13.20 7.98 -9.31
CA ILE A 445 -13.97 8.52 -8.17
C ILE A 445 -13.71 7.73 -6.88
N PRO A 446 -13.71 6.38 -6.84
CA PRO A 446 -13.51 5.64 -5.60
C PRO A 446 -12.16 5.92 -4.96
N GLU A 447 -11.08 5.95 -5.75
CA GLU A 447 -9.72 6.17 -5.26
C GLU A 447 -9.53 7.61 -4.76
N LEU A 448 -9.94 8.60 -5.54
CA LEU A 448 -9.81 10.01 -5.18
C LEU A 448 -10.67 10.38 -3.97
N SER A 449 -11.87 9.83 -3.87
CA SER A 449 -12.77 10.08 -2.74
C SER A 449 -12.27 9.43 -1.46
N ALA A 450 -11.73 8.21 -1.52
CA ALA A 450 -11.12 7.54 -0.38
C ALA A 450 -9.89 8.31 0.12
N VAL A 451 -9.02 8.78 -0.79
CA VAL A 451 -7.88 9.65 -0.41
C VAL A 451 -8.36 10.94 0.26
N ALA A 452 -9.37 11.62 -0.30
CA ALA A 452 -9.91 12.84 0.29
C ALA A 452 -10.46 12.61 1.70
N LEU A 453 -11.21 11.52 1.90
CA LEU A 453 -11.76 11.12 3.20
C LEU A 453 -10.65 10.96 4.25
N PHE A 454 -9.66 10.13 3.97
CA PHE A 454 -8.60 9.83 4.93
C PHE A 454 -7.60 10.97 5.10
N LEU A 455 -7.33 11.76 4.07
CA LEU A 455 -6.54 12.99 4.18
C LEU A 455 -7.23 14.00 5.13
N GLY A 456 -8.53 14.20 4.97
CA GLY A 456 -9.29 15.07 5.85
C GLY A 456 -9.26 14.62 7.31
N LEU A 457 -9.46 13.31 7.54
CA LEU A 457 -9.42 12.71 8.87
C LEU A 457 -8.01 12.80 9.49
N PHE A 458 -6.97 12.51 8.70
CA PHE A 458 -5.57 12.61 9.11
C PHE A 458 -5.21 14.05 9.53
N LEU A 459 -5.50 15.03 8.68
CA LEU A 459 -5.23 16.43 8.97
C LEU A 459 -5.95 16.90 10.24
N LEU A 460 -7.23 16.56 10.39
CA LEU A 460 -8.02 16.95 11.56
C LEU A 460 -7.41 16.42 12.86
N ILE A 461 -7.07 15.13 12.90
CA ILE A 461 -6.52 14.44 14.09
C ILE A 461 -5.12 14.96 14.41
N VAL A 462 -4.23 15.07 13.42
CA VAL A 462 -2.84 15.51 13.62
C VAL A 462 -2.78 16.93 14.13
N PHE A 463 -3.49 17.87 13.49
CA PHE A 463 -3.47 19.27 13.90
C PHE A 463 -4.24 19.51 15.21
N TYR A 464 -5.26 18.70 15.52
CA TYR A 464 -5.87 18.67 16.83
C TYR A 464 -4.85 18.24 17.90
N SER A 465 -4.07 17.20 17.66
CA SER A 465 -3.02 16.75 18.58
C SER A 465 -1.92 17.78 18.79
N LEU A 466 -1.53 18.53 17.73
CA LEU A 466 -0.57 19.66 17.83
C LEU A 466 -1.07 20.79 18.74
N SER A 467 -2.38 20.99 18.82
CA SER A 467 -2.96 22.04 19.69
C SER A 467 -2.96 21.68 21.19
N LYS A 468 -2.65 20.43 21.57
CA LYS A 468 -2.73 19.93 22.94
C LYS A 468 -1.44 20.09 23.76
N ALA A 469 -0.32 20.45 23.13
CA ALA A 469 0.97 20.60 23.83
C ALA A 469 1.79 21.76 23.25
N PRO A 470 2.75 22.31 23.99
CA PRO A 470 3.74 23.23 23.44
C PRO A 470 4.54 22.55 22.33
N LEU A 471 4.92 23.30 21.29
CA LEU A 471 5.65 22.75 20.13
C LEU A 471 7.13 22.41 20.46
N LEU A 472 7.70 23.03 21.46
CA LEU A 472 9.04 22.77 21.94
C LEU A 472 9.01 21.87 23.19
N PRO A 473 9.67 20.70 23.20
CA PRO A 473 9.83 19.84 24.39
C PRO A 473 10.95 20.34 25.28
N LYS A 474 10.67 21.37 26.09
CA LYS A 474 11.65 22.12 26.91
C LYS A 474 12.41 21.26 27.91
N GLY A 475 11.78 20.18 28.40
CA GLY A 475 12.39 19.30 29.40
C GLY A 475 13.31 18.22 28.81
N ASN A 476 13.46 18.15 27.49
CA ASN A 476 14.35 17.16 26.87
C ASN A 476 15.82 17.52 27.16
N PRO A 477 16.67 16.57 27.65
CA PRO A 477 18.06 16.84 27.98
C PRO A 477 18.91 17.38 26.83
N PHE A 478 18.57 16.98 25.58
CA PHE A 478 19.29 17.39 24.37
C PHE A 478 18.68 18.60 23.68
N ILE A 479 17.70 19.28 24.29
CA ILE A 479 16.98 20.37 23.60
C ILE A 479 17.91 21.52 23.21
N LYS A 480 18.86 21.92 24.10
CA LYS A 480 19.84 22.98 23.82
C LYS A 480 20.79 22.62 22.69
N GLU A 481 21.21 21.35 22.62
CA GLU A 481 22.03 20.81 21.52
C GLU A 481 21.25 20.85 20.22
N SER A 482 19.96 20.44 20.26
CA SER A 482 19.08 20.46 19.11
C SER A 482 18.85 21.88 18.57
N GLU A 483 18.58 22.88 19.43
CA GLU A 483 18.38 24.28 19.02
C GLU A 483 19.63 24.89 18.40
N GLN A 484 20.81 24.50 18.87
CA GLN A 484 22.12 24.98 18.40
C GLN A 484 22.72 24.14 17.27
N PHE A 485 21.97 23.13 16.80
CA PHE A 485 22.47 22.23 15.78
C PHE A 485 22.67 22.94 14.43
N HIS A 486 23.91 22.96 13.97
CA HIS A 486 24.35 23.52 12.69
C HIS A 486 25.38 22.63 12.01
N TYR A 487 25.36 22.64 10.68
CA TYR A 487 26.41 22.10 9.82
C TYR A 487 27.31 23.23 9.34
#